data_c67fa965bb050c680fd37be9fa8abefc
#
_entry.id   c67fa965bb050c680fd37be9fa8abefc
#
_cell.length_a   1.000
_cell.length_b   1.000
_cell.length_c   1.000
_cell.angle_alpha   90.00
_cell.angle_beta   90.00
_cell.angle_gamma   90.00
#
_symmetry.space_group_name_H-M   'P 1'
#
loop_
_entity.id
_entity.type
_entity.pdbx_description
1 polymer ?
#
loop_
_entity_poly.entity_id
_entity_poly.type
_entity_poly.pdbx_seq_one_letter_code
_entity_poly.pdbx_strand_id
1 'polypeptide(L)'
;MIYTENTKRALKLCFEAHKEQKDKSGLPYVFHPFHLAEQMEDEDSTITALLHDVAEDTDVSLEDIAGMGFSQKVMEALALLTHDEAVPYMEYVKALGNNPIARRVKLADLRHNSDLSRLDADQIDEKALARGKKYAEAIRLLEERENLA
;
A
#
# COMPACT_ATOMS: atom_id res chain seq x y z
N MET A 1 14.19 6.71 4.26
CA MET A 1 13.43 7.06 3.04
C MET A 1 14.35 7.70 2.02
N ILE A 2 14.11 7.43 0.75
CA ILE A 2 14.84 8.08 -0.33
C ILE A 2 14.19 9.42 -0.64
N TYR A 3 14.95 10.50 -0.58
CA TYR A 3 14.46 11.85 -0.85
C TYR A 3 14.99 12.34 -2.21
N THR A 4 14.08 12.47 -3.15
CA THR A 4 14.29 13.09 -4.44
C THR A 4 13.23 14.17 -4.64
N GLU A 5 13.31 14.95 -5.69
CA GLU A 5 12.25 15.91 -6.03
C GLU A 5 10.89 15.20 -6.16
N ASN A 6 10.87 14.04 -6.82
CA ASN A 6 9.62 13.29 -7.04
C ASN A 6 9.09 12.62 -5.77
N THR A 7 9.95 12.07 -4.91
CA THR A 7 9.47 11.50 -3.64
C THR A 7 8.93 12.59 -2.71
N LYS A 8 9.53 13.79 -2.72
CA LYS A 8 9.00 14.91 -1.94
C LYS A 8 7.64 15.36 -2.45
N ARG A 9 7.42 15.37 -3.76
CA ARG A 9 6.09 15.64 -4.33
C ARG A 9 5.07 14.58 -3.91
N ALA A 10 5.46 13.32 -3.94
CA ALA A 10 4.60 12.21 -3.49
C ALA A 10 4.30 12.30 -1.99
N LEU A 11 5.27 12.69 -1.16
CA LEU A 11 5.06 12.93 0.27
C LEU A 11 4.00 14.00 0.52
N LYS A 12 4.08 15.12 -0.19
CA LYS A 12 3.10 16.19 -0.07
C LYS A 12 1.71 15.74 -0.49
N LEU A 13 1.61 15.02 -1.61
CA LEU A 13 0.34 14.48 -2.06
C LEU A 13 -0.24 13.48 -1.05
N CYS A 14 0.57 12.56 -0.56
CA CYS A 14 0.18 11.58 0.45
C CYS A 14 -0.39 12.28 1.70
N PHE A 15 0.32 13.27 2.21
CA PHE A 15 -0.12 14.03 3.38
C PHE A 15 -1.45 14.73 3.11
N GLU A 16 -1.55 15.49 2.03
CA GLU A 16 -2.77 16.23 1.70
C GLU A 16 -3.97 15.32 1.50
N ALA A 17 -3.77 14.18 0.84
CA ALA A 17 -4.85 13.24 0.56
C ALA A 17 -5.37 12.52 1.81
N HIS A 18 -4.49 12.21 2.77
CA HIS A 18 -4.82 11.40 3.95
C HIS A 18 -4.90 12.18 5.27
N LYS A 19 -4.64 13.48 5.28
CA LYS A 19 -4.46 14.24 6.52
C LYS A 19 -5.67 14.24 7.47
N GLU A 20 -6.87 14.05 6.94
CA GLU A 20 -8.08 13.99 7.74
C GLU A 20 -8.47 12.57 8.15
N GLN A 21 -7.74 11.57 7.66
CA GLN A 21 -8.05 10.16 7.93
C GLN A 21 -7.32 9.67 9.16
N LYS A 22 -8.01 8.78 9.90
CA LYS A 22 -7.45 8.08 11.05
C LYS A 22 -7.56 6.58 10.84
N ASP A 23 -6.61 5.84 11.41
CA ASP A 23 -6.68 4.38 11.43
C ASP A 23 -7.68 3.91 12.51
N LYS A 24 -7.82 2.58 12.65
CA LYS A 24 -8.77 1.98 13.60
C LYS A 24 -8.50 2.36 15.06
N SER A 25 -7.26 2.70 15.38
CA SER A 25 -6.85 3.08 16.73
C SER A 25 -6.85 4.59 16.96
N GLY A 26 -7.32 5.37 15.97
CA GLY A 26 -7.40 6.82 16.06
C GLY A 26 -6.11 7.57 15.75
N LEU A 27 -5.07 6.87 15.27
CA LEU A 27 -3.84 7.49 14.85
C LEU A 27 -3.98 8.06 13.42
N PRO A 28 -3.27 9.14 13.08
CA PRO A 28 -3.29 9.66 11.71
C PRO A 28 -2.93 8.57 10.70
N TYR A 29 -3.78 8.36 9.71
CA TYR A 29 -3.60 7.30 8.71
C TYR A 29 -2.30 7.46 7.91
N VAL A 30 -1.84 8.70 7.72
CA VAL A 30 -0.63 9.00 6.95
C VAL A 30 0.62 8.27 7.46
N PHE A 31 0.64 7.88 8.73
CA PHE A 31 1.77 7.11 9.28
C PHE A 31 1.92 5.74 8.61
N HIS A 32 0.83 5.15 8.12
CA HIS A 32 0.89 3.85 7.44
C HIS A 32 1.67 3.93 6.11
N PRO A 33 1.26 4.74 5.12
CA PRO A 33 2.04 4.86 3.88
C PRO A 33 3.46 5.38 4.11
N PHE A 34 3.66 6.25 5.08
CA PHE A 34 5.00 6.73 5.46
C PHE A 34 5.88 5.58 5.95
N HIS A 35 5.34 4.73 6.82
CA HIS A 35 6.06 3.54 7.32
C HIS A 35 6.47 2.60 6.18
N LEU A 36 5.60 2.39 5.22
CA LEU A 36 5.93 1.57 4.05
C LEU A 36 7.05 2.20 3.22
N ALA A 37 6.97 3.49 2.98
CA ALA A 37 7.95 4.21 2.18
C ALA A 37 9.35 4.18 2.79
N GLU A 38 9.43 4.20 4.12
CA GLU A 38 10.71 4.09 4.84
C GLU A 38 11.45 2.78 4.56
N GLN A 39 10.73 1.74 4.15
CA GLN A 39 11.29 0.41 3.86
C GLN A 39 11.73 0.24 2.41
N MET A 40 11.43 1.20 1.53
CA MET A 40 11.74 1.09 0.11
C MET A 40 13.16 1.56 -0.20
N GLU A 41 13.77 0.92 -1.21
CA GLU A 41 15.17 1.12 -1.54
C GLU A 41 15.42 1.90 -2.83
N ASP A 42 14.35 2.23 -3.58
CA ASP A 42 14.45 3.02 -4.81
C ASP A 42 13.34 4.06 -4.91
N GLU A 43 13.49 4.99 -5.84
CA GLU A 43 12.54 6.11 -6.00
C GLU A 43 11.15 5.63 -6.37
N ASP A 44 11.02 4.73 -7.35
CA ASP A 44 9.72 4.29 -7.84
C ASP A 44 8.92 3.53 -6.77
N SER A 45 9.56 2.64 -6.03
CA SER A 45 8.86 1.92 -4.96
C SER A 45 8.53 2.83 -3.77
N THR A 46 9.37 3.81 -3.46
CA THR A 46 9.08 4.81 -2.41
C THR A 46 7.84 5.62 -2.78
N ILE A 47 7.76 6.12 -4.00
CA ILE A 47 6.59 6.87 -4.48
C ILE A 47 5.34 5.98 -4.48
N THR A 48 5.46 4.75 -4.97
CA THR A 48 4.34 3.81 -5.01
C THR A 48 3.82 3.51 -3.60
N ALA A 49 4.72 3.31 -2.64
CA ALA A 49 4.34 3.09 -1.23
C ALA A 49 3.56 4.28 -0.66
N LEU A 50 4.04 5.50 -0.92
CA LEU A 50 3.37 6.73 -0.47
C LEU A 50 1.97 6.90 -1.05
N LEU A 51 1.77 6.47 -2.30
CA LEU A 51 0.54 6.73 -3.04
C LEU A 51 -0.37 5.51 -3.16
N HIS A 52 0.00 4.35 -2.58
CA HIS A 52 -0.69 3.09 -2.83
C HIS A 52 -2.18 3.08 -2.49
N ASP A 53 -2.61 3.86 -1.48
CA ASP A 53 -4.00 3.94 -1.06
C ASP A 53 -4.71 5.23 -1.48
N VAL A 54 -4.01 6.13 -2.17
CA VAL A 54 -4.60 7.45 -2.50
C VAL A 54 -5.80 7.27 -3.43
N ALA A 55 -5.68 6.49 -4.49
CA ALA A 55 -6.76 6.31 -5.46
C ALA A 55 -7.96 5.54 -4.88
N GLU A 56 -7.71 4.59 -3.98
CA GLU A 56 -8.75 3.75 -3.38
C GLU A 56 -9.52 4.46 -2.28
N ASP A 57 -8.82 5.22 -1.45
CA ASP A 57 -9.34 5.72 -0.18
C ASP A 57 -9.49 7.26 -0.12
N THR A 58 -9.25 7.96 -1.21
CA THR A 58 -9.41 9.42 -1.28
C THR A 58 -10.10 9.84 -2.58
N ASP A 59 -10.37 11.14 -2.71
CA ASP A 59 -10.98 11.72 -3.91
C ASP A 59 -10.01 11.90 -5.07
N VAL A 60 -8.71 11.64 -4.85
CA VAL A 60 -7.68 11.75 -5.89
C VAL A 60 -7.66 10.47 -6.71
N SER A 61 -7.97 10.57 -7.99
CA SER A 61 -8.03 9.42 -8.91
C SER A 61 -6.67 9.06 -9.47
N LEU A 62 -6.56 7.85 -10.06
CA LEU A 62 -5.37 7.46 -10.81
C LEU A 62 -5.09 8.42 -11.98
N GLU A 63 -6.13 8.94 -12.62
CA GLU A 63 -5.98 9.95 -13.68
C GLU A 63 -5.35 11.24 -13.16
N ASP A 64 -5.79 11.68 -11.99
CA ASP A 64 -5.20 12.86 -11.33
C ASP A 64 -3.72 12.64 -11.06
N ILE A 65 -3.35 11.49 -10.53
CA ILE A 65 -1.96 11.14 -10.23
C ILE A 65 -1.13 11.07 -11.53
N ALA A 66 -1.68 10.47 -12.58
CA ALA A 66 -1.03 10.38 -13.88
C ALA A 66 -0.70 11.77 -14.44
N GLY A 67 -1.58 12.74 -14.24
CA GLY A 67 -1.38 14.13 -14.65
C GLY A 67 -0.25 14.85 -13.91
N MET A 68 0.22 14.29 -12.81
CA MET A 68 1.30 14.90 -12.01
C MET A 68 2.71 14.55 -12.51
N GLY A 69 2.82 13.68 -13.51
CA GLY A 69 4.10 13.40 -14.16
C GLY A 69 4.98 12.36 -13.48
N PHE A 70 4.40 11.47 -12.66
CA PHE A 70 5.15 10.32 -12.12
C PHE A 70 5.46 9.30 -13.22
N SER A 71 6.48 8.45 -13.00
CA SER A 71 6.94 7.51 -14.01
C SER A 71 5.85 6.49 -14.38
N GLN A 72 5.97 5.93 -15.58
CA GLN A 72 5.06 4.87 -16.03
C GLN A 72 5.11 3.65 -15.11
N LYS A 73 6.29 3.29 -14.59
CA LYS A 73 6.45 2.18 -13.63
C LYS A 73 5.65 2.40 -12.36
N VAL A 74 5.64 3.62 -11.83
CA VAL A 74 4.81 3.99 -10.68
C VAL A 74 3.34 3.84 -11.02
N MET A 75 2.91 4.38 -12.16
CA MET A 75 1.50 4.34 -12.55
C MET A 75 1.00 2.91 -12.78
N GLU A 76 1.80 2.04 -13.39
CA GLU A 76 1.47 0.63 -13.59
C GLU A 76 1.32 -0.10 -12.24
N ALA A 77 2.24 0.14 -11.33
CA ALA A 77 2.18 -0.46 -9.99
C ALA A 77 0.95 0.03 -9.20
N LEU A 78 0.66 1.33 -9.25
CA LEU A 78 -0.52 1.89 -8.58
C LEU A 78 -1.83 1.33 -9.13
N ALA A 79 -1.91 1.15 -10.45
CA ALA A 79 -3.10 0.55 -11.07
C ALA A 79 -3.33 -0.88 -10.57
N LEU A 80 -2.27 -1.68 -10.45
CA LEU A 80 -2.35 -3.04 -9.92
C LEU A 80 -2.69 -3.08 -8.43
N LEU A 81 -2.24 -2.09 -7.66
CA LEU A 81 -2.50 -2.01 -6.22
C LEU A 81 -3.90 -1.50 -5.89
N THR A 82 -4.57 -0.84 -6.82
CA THR A 82 -5.95 -0.37 -6.64
C THR A 82 -6.91 -1.53 -6.87
N HIS A 83 -7.52 -2.02 -5.79
CA HIS A 83 -8.38 -3.20 -5.84
C HIS A 83 -9.78 -2.86 -6.37
N ASP A 84 -10.20 -3.53 -7.44
CA ASP A 84 -11.58 -3.51 -7.91
C ASP A 84 -12.37 -4.54 -7.09
N GLU A 85 -13.40 -4.12 -6.38
CA GLU A 85 -14.22 -4.98 -5.51
C GLU A 85 -14.88 -6.14 -6.25
N ALA A 86 -15.08 -6.03 -7.57
CA ALA A 86 -15.60 -7.11 -8.39
C ALA A 86 -14.61 -8.26 -8.57
N VAL A 87 -13.33 -8.05 -8.29
CA VAL A 87 -12.27 -9.06 -8.42
C VAL A 87 -12.03 -9.72 -7.05
N PRO A 88 -12.06 -11.06 -6.96
CA PRO A 88 -11.74 -11.77 -5.71
C PRO A 88 -10.35 -11.38 -5.21
N TYR A 89 -10.22 -11.24 -3.89
CA TYR A 89 -9.01 -10.72 -3.27
C TYR A 89 -7.74 -11.48 -3.68
N MET A 90 -7.77 -12.83 -3.67
CA MET A 90 -6.58 -13.61 -4.02
C MET A 90 -6.23 -13.52 -5.51
N GLU A 91 -7.18 -13.29 -6.38
CA GLU A 91 -6.90 -13.02 -7.80
C GLU A 91 -6.22 -11.67 -7.98
N TYR A 92 -6.68 -10.66 -7.25
CA TYR A 92 -6.04 -9.35 -7.19
C TYR A 92 -4.58 -9.48 -6.70
N VAL A 93 -4.35 -10.23 -5.63
CA VAL A 93 -3.00 -10.46 -5.10
C VAL A 93 -2.11 -11.19 -6.12
N LYS A 94 -2.63 -12.20 -6.79
CA LYS A 94 -1.87 -12.94 -7.83
C LYS A 94 -1.47 -12.02 -8.98
N ALA A 95 -2.38 -11.17 -9.43
CA ALA A 95 -2.11 -10.26 -10.54
C ALA A 95 -1.01 -9.24 -10.19
N LEU A 96 -1.13 -8.58 -9.04
CA LEU A 96 -0.13 -7.61 -8.63
C LEU A 96 1.23 -8.26 -8.33
N GLY A 97 1.22 -9.52 -7.94
CA GLY A 97 2.44 -10.27 -7.63
C GLY A 97 3.39 -10.44 -8.81
N ASN A 98 2.93 -10.22 -10.03
CA ASN A 98 3.77 -10.26 -11.24
C ASN A 98 4.58 -8.97 -11.46
N ASN A 99 4.24 -7.89 -10.74
CA ASN A 99 4.93 -6.61 -10.83
C ASN A 99 5.85 -6.45 -9.61
N PRO A 100 7.18 -6.32 -9.80
CA PRO A 100 8.11 -6.27 -8.66
C PRO A 100 7.86 -5.12 -7.69
N ILE A 101 7.48 -3.95 -8.20
CA ILE A 101 7.20 -2.78 -7.36
C ILE A 101 5.91 -2.99 -6.56
N ALA A 102 4.82 -3.36 -7.23
CA ALA A 102 3.53 -3.61 -6.58
C ALA A 102 3.66 -4.72 -5.54
N ARG A 103 4.37 -5.79 -5.85
CA ARG A 103 4.62 -6.91 -4.95
C ARG A 103 5.33 -6.48 -3.68
N ARG A 104 6.42 -5.72 -3.82
CA ARG A 104 7.20 -5.23 -2.68
C ARG A 104 6.39 -4.30 -1.78
N VAL A 105 5.65 -3.38 -2.38
CA VAL A 105 4.80 -2.46 -1.63
C VAL A 105 3.67 -3.23 -0.92
N LYS A 106 3.03 -4.16 -1.61
CA LYS A 106 1.94 -4.95 -1.00
C LYS A 106 2.43 -5.84 0.13
N LEU A 107 3.62 -6.41 0.03
CA LEU A 107 4.21 -7.16 1.13
C LEU A 107 4.39 -6.29 2.38
N ALA A 108 4.93 -5.09 2.21
CA ALA A 108 5.10 -4.14 3.32
C ALA A 108 3.74 -3.74 3.91
N ASP A 109 2.77 -3.48 3.05
CA ASP A 109 1.39 -3.15 3.44
C ASP A 109 0.75 -4.26 4.27
N LEU A 110 0.80 -5.48 3.79
CA LEU A 110 0.22 -6.64 4.48
C LEU A 110 0.90 -6.91 5.82
N ARG A 111 2.22 -6.79 5.88
CA ARG A 111 2.97 -7.00 7.13
C ARG A 111 2.60 -5.95 8.17
N HIS A 112 2.49 -4.70 7.78
CA HIS A 112 2.08 -3.63 8.69
C HIS A 112 0.64 -3.82 9.16
N ASN A 113 -0.28 -4.16 8.26
CA ASN A 113 -1.68 -4.40 8.60
C ASN A 113 -1.88 -5.70 9.39
N SER A 114 -0.92 -6.62 9.38
CA SER A 114 -0.94 -7.85 10.17
C SER A 114 -0.40 -7.66 11.60
N ASP A 115 0.16 -6.51 11.91
CA ASP A 115 0.69 -6.20 13.22
C ASP A 115 -0.46 -5.86 14.18
N LEU A 116 -0.88 -6.83 14.98
CA LEU A 116 -1.99 -6.70 15.93
C LEU A 116 -1.68 -5.71 17.05
N SER A 117 -0.40 -5.40 17.30
CA SER A 117 -0.03 -4.42 18.34
C SER A 117 -0.47 -3.00 17.98
N ARG A 118 -0.82 -2.74 16.71
CA ARG A 118 -1.37 -1.46 16.25
C ARG A 118 -2.85 -1.29 16.64
N LEU A 119 -3.51 -2.38 17.00
CA LEU A 119 -4.91 -2.35 17.43
C LEU A 119 -5.00 -2.25 18.96
N ASP A 120 -6.02 -1.56 19.45
CA ASP A 120 -6.38 -1.62 20.86
C ASP A 120 -6.91 -3.03 21.20
N ALA A 121 -6.77 -3.46 22.44
CA ALA A 121 -7.11 -4.82 22.84
C ALA A 121 -8.56 -5.21 22.49
N ASP A 122 -9.51 -4.28 22.61
CA ASP A 122 -10.93 -4.52 22.30
C ASP A 122 -11.21 -4.59 20.78
N GLN A 123 -10.24 -4.23 19.94
CA GLN A 123 -10.35 -4.29 18.48
C GLN A 123 -9.82 -5.62 17.90
N ILE A 124 -9.20 -6.46 18.73
CA ILE A 124 -8.70 -7.78 18.33
C ILE A 124 -9.85 -8.78 18.48
N ASP A 125 -10.77 -8.75 17.54
CA ASP A 125 -11.99 -9.57 17.50
C ASP A 125 -11.90 -10.63 16.39
N GLU A 126 -13.00 -11.38 16.18
CA GLU A 126 -13.06 -12.41 15.14
C GLU A 126 -12.81 -11.87 13.74
N LYS A 127 -13.27 -10.66 13.45
CA LYS A 127 -13.04 -10.02 12.15
C LYS A 127 -11.56 -9.68 11.95
N ALA A 128 -10.91 -9.18 12.99
CA ALA A 128 -9.47 -8.89 12.94
C ALA A 128 -8.66 -10.17 12.72
N LEU A 129 -9.01 -11.26 13.40
CA LEU A 129 -8.36 -12.56 13.25
C LEU A 129 -8.59 -13.14 11.84
N ALA A 130 -9.80 -13.01 11.30
CA ALA A 130 -10.11 -13.45 9.93
C ALA A 130 -9.31 -12.65 8.88
N ARG A 131 -9.17 -11.33 9.06
CA ARG A 131 -8.31 -10.50 8.19
C ARG A 131 -6.86 -10.98 8.27
N GLY A 132 -6.39 -11.29 9.48
CA GLY A 132 -5.03 -11.79 9.69
C GLY A 132 -4.75 -13.07 8.92
N LYS A 133 -5.68 -14.01 8.86
CA LYS A 133 -5.56 -15.25 8.08
C LYS A 133 -5.49 -14.95 6.57
N LYS A 134 -6.34 -14.06 6.10
CA LYS A 134 -6.33 -13.62 4.69
C LYS A 134 -5.01 -12.97 4.32
N TYR A 135 -4.49 -12.10 5.18
CA TYR A 135 -3.21 -11.42 4.97
C TYR A 135 -2.05 -12.42 5.00
N ALA A 136 -2.06 -13.40 5.91
CA ALA A 136 -1.02 -14.42 5.98
C ALA A 136 -0.94 -15.25 4.69
N GLU A 137 -2.07 -15.61 4.12
CA GLU A 137 -2.13 -16.32 2.84
C GLU A 137 -1.58 -15.47 1.69
N ALA A 138 -1.97 -14.21 1.65
CA ALA A 138 -1.46 -13.26 0.64
C ALA A 138 0.04 -13.04 0.76
N ILE A 139 0.55 -12.88 1.98
CA ILE A 139 1.99 -12.74 2.25
C ILE A 139 2.74 -13.96 1.74
N ARG A 140 2.27 -15.16 2.06
CA ARG A 140 2.91 -16.40 1.63
C ARG A 140 3.01 -16.47 0.11
N LEU A 141 1.93 -16.14 -0.59
CA LEU A 141 1.90 -16.14 -2.05
C LEU A 141 2.92 -15.15 -2.63
N LEU A 142 2.95 -13.93 -2.09
CA LEU A 142 3.86 -12.89 -2.58
C LEU A 142 5.32 -13.19 -2.25
N GLU A 143 5.61 -13.77 -1.07
CA GLU A 143 6.96 -14.22 -0.72
C GLU A 143 7.46 -15.32 -1.64
N GLU A 144 6.61 -16.27 -2.01
CA GLU A 144 6.95 -17.29 -3.00
C GLU A 144 7.34 -16.67 -4.34
N ARG A 145 6.62 -15.65 -4.79
CA ARG A 145 6.94 -14.92 -6.02
C ARG A 145 8.26 -14.16 -5.91
N GLU A 146 8.56 -13.56 -4.77
CA GLU A 146 9.85 -12.89 -4.53
C GLU A 146 11.00 -13.89 -4.64
N ASN A 147 10.84 -15.08 -4.10
CA ASN A 147 11.88 -16.11 -4.11
C ASN A 147 12.12 -16.70 -5.50
N LEU A 148 11.14 -16.61 -6.40
CA LEU A 148 11.26 -17.09 -7.79
C LEU A 148 11.81 -16.03 -8.75
N ALA A 149 11.86 -14.79 -8.31
CA ALA A 149 12.29 -13.66 -9.14
C ALA A 149 13.81 -13.58 -9.30
#